data_7402591dfa69d47d9d3a11bd49b572db
#
_entry.id   7402591dfa69d47d9d3a11bd49b572db
#
_cell.length_a   1.000
_cell.length_b   1.000
_cell.length_c   1.000
_cell.angle_alpha   90.00
_cell.angle_beta   90.00
_cell.angle_gamma   90.00
#
_symmetry.space_group_name_H-M   'P 1'
#
loop_
_entity.id
_entity.type
_entity.pdbx_description
1 polymer ?
#
loop_
_entity_poly.entity_id
_entity_poly.type
_entity_poly.pdbx_seq_one_letter_code
_entity_poly.pdbx_strand_id
1 'polypeptide(L)'
;MEEQIEISIRDFNQNDLNFILSKWLKNYKFSSRFTKKIKADIFYKWHHMIVQNILGRNTANVLIANPIDEPDVNLGFICYEKGDAKVLHYVFVKPEFRNFGIGKRLYHAAMGDNSTAFFTHWTYPVDTLEVKVPNLTYDPYRI
;
A
#
# COMPACT_ATOMS: atom_id res chain seq x y z
N MET A 1 -9.72 5.79 -26.17
CA MET A 1 -10.19 4.71 -25.29
C MET A 1 -9.08 4.30 -24.35
N GLU A 2 -9.36 4.36 -23.05
CA GLU A 2 -8.42 3.84 -22.08
C GLU A 2 -8.44 2.32 -22.13
N GLU A 3 -7.27 1.72 -22.28
CA GLU A 3 -7.15 0.28 -22.14
C GLU A 3 -7.36 -0.08 -20.68
N GLN A 4 -8.33 -0.96 -20.44
CA GLN A 4 -8.54 -1.51 -19.11
C GLN A 4 -7.77 -2.81 -18.99
N ILE A 5 -6.92 -2.89 -17.97
CA ILE A 5 -6.27 -4.14 -17.62
C ILE A 5 -7.25 -4.97 -16.78
N GLU A 6 -7.51 -6.18 -17.20
CA GLU A 6 -8.29 -7.12 -16.42
C GLU A 6 -7.43 -7.66 -15.28
N ILE A 7 -7.81 -7.34 -14.05
CA ILE A 7 -7.08 -7.77 -12.88
C ILE A 7 -7.97 -8.57 -11.94
N SER A 8 -7.35 -9.42 -11.14
CA SER A 8 -7.95 -10.01 -9.97
C SER A 8 -7.27 -9.48 -8.71
N ILE A 9 -8.03 -9.46 -7.61
CA ILE A 9 -7.51 -9.07 -6.31
C ILE A 9 -7.67 -10.28 -5.39
N ARG A 10 -6.58 -10.67 -4.76
CA ARG A 10 -6.54 -11.84 -3.89
C ARG A 10 -5.86 -11.54 -2.56
N ASP A 11 -6.09 -12.40 -1.59
CA ASP A 11 -5.38 -12.31 -0.33
C ASP A 11 -3.90 -12.63 -0.49
N PHE A 12 -3.11 -12.05 0.39
CA PHE A 12 -1.67 -12.29 0.51
C PHE A 12 -1.40 -13.77 0.84
N ASN A 13 -0.33 -14.31 0.28
CA ASN A 13 0.25 -15.56 0.74
C ASN A 13 1.75 -15.37 1.01
N GLN A 14 2.37 -16.35 1.66
CA GLN A 14 3.75 -16.22 2.11
C GLN A 14 4.75 -16.01 0.96
N ASN A 15 4.43 -16.48 -0.24
CA ASN A 15 5.28 -16.30 -1.41
C ASN A 15 5.36 -14.83 -1.86
N ASP A 16 4.42 -13.99 -1.41
CA ASP A 16 4.39 -12.58 -1.76
C ASP A 16 5.27 -11.71 -0.85
N LEU A 17 5.78 -12.26 0.26
CA LEU A 17 6.43 -11.48 1.30
C LEU A 17 7.62 -10.67 0.77
N ASN A 18 8.49 -11.29 -0.02
CA ASN A 18 9.66 -10.61 -0.57
C ASN A 18 9.27 -9.47 -1.51
N PHE A 19 8.23 -9.66 -2.32
CA PHE A 19 7.70 -8.61 -3.19
C PHE A 19 7.23 -7.42 -2.36
N ILE A 20 6.43 -7.67 -1.34
CA ILE A 20 5.86 -6.61 -0.49
C ILE A 20 6.97 -5.84 0.22
N LEU A 21 7.88 -6.53 0.91
CA LEU A 21 8.96 -5.88 1.65
C LEU A 21 9.85 -5.05 0.73
N SER A 22 10.29 -5.63 -0.37
CA SER A 22 11.17 -4.96 -1.33
C SER A 22 10.52 -3.72 -1.92
N LYS A 23 9.27 -3.85 -2.40
CA LYS A 23 8.59 -2.74 -3.07
C LYS A 23 8.17 -1.65 -2.09
N TRP A 24 7.68 -2.01 -0.92
CA TRP A 24 7.28 -1.04 0.10
C TRP A 24 8.48 -0.18 0.52
N LEU A 25 9.55 -0.84 0.94
CA LEU A 25 10.72 -0.12 1.47
C LEU A 25 11.38 0.76 0.41
N LYS A 26 11.64 0.21 -0.77
CA LYS A 26 12.29 0.96 -1.84
C LYS A 26 11.41 2.11 -2.34
N ASN A 27 10.14 1.85 -2.55
CA ASN A 27 9.20 2.88 -3.00
C ASN A 27 9.05 3.98 -1.95
N TYR A 28 8.83 3.63 -0.69
CA TYR A 28 8.65 4.62 0.36
C TYR A 28 9.87 5.52 0.53
N LYS A 29 11.08 4.95 0.46
CA LYS A 29 12.32 5.73 0.58
C LYS A 29 12.33 6.91 -0.40
N PHE A 30 11.86 6.71 -1.61
CA PHE A 30 11.94 7.71 -2.68
C PHE A 30 10.61 8.42 -2.98
N SER A 31 9.51 7.96 -2.43
CA SER A 31 8.17 8.53 -2.68
C SER A 31 7.67 9.45 -1.57
N SER A 32 8.46 9.69 -0.54
CA SER A 32 8.09 10.57 0.57
C SER A 32 9.13 11.66 0.77
N ARG A 33 8.66 12.88 0.93
CA ARG A 33 9.54 14.01 1.23
C ARG A 33 10.28 13.85 2.56
N PHE A 34 9.70 13.08 3.48
CA PHE A 34 10.31 12.86 4.81
C PHE A 34 11.44 11.85 4.74
N THR A 35 11.23 10.76 4.03
CA THR A 35 12.17 9.63 3.98
C THR A 35 13.35 9.88 3.04
N LYS A 36 13.20 10.74 2.04
CA LYS A 36 14.31 11.11 1.14
C LYS A 36 15.50 11.68 1.87
N LYS A 37 15.26 12.36 2.98
CA LYS A 37 16.32 13.01 3.77
C LYS A 37 17.02 12.06 4.74
N ILE A 38 16.46 10.86 4.94
CA ILE A 38 17.04 9.88 5.86
C ILE A 38 18.13 9.11 5.11
N LYS A 39 19.29 8.95 5.75
CA LYS A 39 20.39 8.16 5.20
C LYS A 39 19.91 6.72 4.94
N ALA A 40 20.30 6.14 3.81
CA ALA A 40 19.75 4.86 3.34
C ALA A 40 19.90 3.73 4.36
N ASP A 41 21.08 3.57 4.97
CA ASP A 41 21.32 2.51 5.94
C ASP A 41 20.45 2.65 7.18
N ILE A 42 20.22 3.88 7.63
CA ILE A 42 19.35 4.17 8.77
C ILE A 42 17.90 3.87 8.40
N PHE A 43 17.45 4.34 7.23
CA PHE A 43 16.10 4.12 6.77
C PHE A 43 15.76 2.62 6.66
N TYR A 44 16.58 1.85 5.95
CA TYR A 44 16.29 0.44 5.71
C TYR A 44 16.32 -0.38 6.99
N LYS A 45 17.24 -0.07 7.91
CA LYS A 45 17.29 -0.74 9.22
C LYS A 45 15.98 -0.59 9.99
N TRP A 46 15.50 0.64 10.14
CA TRP A 46 14.34 0.91 11.00
C TRP A 46 13.02 0.60 10.31
N HIS A 47 12.87 0.95 9.04
CA HIS A 47 11.62 0.71 8.34
C HIS A 47 11.40 -0.76 8.01
N HIS A 48 12.45 -1.53 7.80
CA HIS A 48 12.32 -2.98 7.67
C HIS A 48 11.66 -3.57 8.93
N MET A 49 12.11 -3.16 10.09
CA MET A 49 11.53 -3.59 11.38
C MET A 49 10.07 -3.14 11.51
N ILE A 50 9.79 -1.89 11.15
CA ILE A 50 8.43 -1.33 11.22
C ILE A 50 7.48 -2.12 10.32
N VAL A 51 7.86 -2.36 9.08
CA VAL A 51 7.01 -3.06 8.11
C VAL A 51 6.79 -4.52 8.54
N GLN A 52 7.83 -5.21 8.98
CA GLN A 52 7.69 -6.56 9.50
C GLN A 52 6.75 -6.62 10.71
N ASN A 53 6.85 -5.64 11.60
CA ASN A 53 5.97 -5.56 12.76
C ASN A 53 4.51 -5.35 12.35
N ILE A 54 4.26 -4.48 11.37
CA ILE A 54 2.90 -4.28 10.84
C ILE A 54 2.36 -5.57 10.25
N LEU A 55 3.13 -6.22 9.38
CA LEU A 55 2.71 -7.44 8.69
C LEU A 55 2.45 -8.60 9.64
N GLY A 56 3.08 -8.59 10.82
CA GLY A 56 2.90 -9.62 11.83
C GLY A 56 1.68 -9.43 12.74
N ARG A 57 0.94 -8.35 12.60
CA ARG A 57 -0.23 -8.09 13.45
C ARG A 57 -1.42 -8.93 13.02
N ASN A 58 -2.21 -9.40 13.98
CA ASN A 58 -3.43 -10.16 13.69
C ASN A 58 -4.47 -9.35 12.92
N THR A 59 -4.46 -8.03 13.07
CA THR A 59 -5.39 -7.12 12.39
C THR A 59 -4.92 -6.68 11.02
N ALA A 60 -3.67 -6.96 10.65
CA ALA A 60 -3.11 -6.55 9.37
C ALA A 60 -3.59 -7.46 8.24
N ASN A 61 -3.94 -6.85 7.13
CA ASN A 61 -4.38 -7.53 5.93
C ASN A 61 -3.64 -6.99 4.73
N VAL A 62 -3.35 -7.85 3.77
CA VAL A 62 -2.73 -7.45 2.50
C VAL A 62 -3.51 -8.07 1.35
N LEU A 63 -3.86 -7.23 0.39
CA LEU A 63 -4.45 -7.67 -0.87
C LEU A 63 -3.45 -7.45 -2.00
N ILE A 64 -3.40 -8.39 -2.92
CA ILE A 64 -2.50 -8.38 -4.08
C ILE A 64 -3.33 -8.26 -5.35
N ALA A 65 -2.90 -7.39 -6.27
CA ALA A 65 -3.49 -7.28 -7.60
C ALA A 65 -2.62 -8.02 -8.61
N ASN A 66 -3.24 -8.88 -9.40
CA ASN A 66 -2.59 -9.68 -10.46
C ASN A 66 -3.36 -9.50 -11.78
N PRO A 67 -2.71 -9.71 -12.94
CA PRO A 67 -3.46 -9.95 -14.16
C PRO A 67 -4.34 -11.18 -13.98
N ILE A 68 -5.55 -11.15 -14.55
CA ILE A 68 -6.54 -12.20 -14.28
C ILE A 68 -6.06 -13.60 -14.70
N ASP A 69 -5.24 -13.66 -15.74
CA ASP A 69 -4.72 -14.93 -16.28
C ASP A 69 -3.30 -15.27 -15.78
N GLU A 70 -2.71 -14.42 -14.94
CA GLU A 70 -1.33 -14.56 -14.50
C GLU A 70 -1.21 -14.32 -12.99
N PRO A 71 -1.67 -15.26 -12.16
CA PRO A 71 -1.71 -15.05 -10.70
C PRO A 71 -0.33 -14.92 -10.04
N ASP A 72 0.74 -15.34 -10.72
CA ASP A 72 2.10 -15.22 -10.21
C ASP A 72 2.75 -13.87 -10.51
N VAL A 73 2.09 -13.02 -11.31
CA VAL A 73 2.58 -11.69 -11.66
C VAL A 73 1.92 -10.68 -10.74
N ASN A 74 2.68 -10.08 -9.82
CA ASN A 74 2.17 -9.10 -8.88
C ASN A 74 2.28 -7.69 -9.47
N LEU A 75 1.14 -7.02 -9.64
CA LEU A 75 1.07 -5.66 -10.17
C LEU A 75 1.11 -4.60 -9.07
N GLY A 76 0.59 -4.93 -7.91
CA GLY A 76 0.53 -4.02 -6.78
C GLY A 76 -0.04 -4.70 -5.55
N PHE A 77 -0.07 -3.95 -4.45
CA PHE A 77 -0.63 -4.43 -3.19
C PHE A 77 -1.16 -3.27 -2.35
N ILE A 78 -1.98 -3.61 -1.37
CA ILE A 78 -2.41 -2.71 -0.32
C ILE A 78 -2.31 -3.41 1.04
N CYS A 79 -1.74 -2.71 2.02
CA CYS A 79 -1.68 -3.17 3.40
C CYS A 79 -2.55 -2.27 4.28
N TYR A 80 -3.44 -2.88 5.05
CA TYR A 80 -4.41 -2.14 5.84
C TYR A 80 -4.82 -2.93 7.08
N GLU A 81 -5.46 -2.24 8.03
CA GLU A 81 -6.03 -2.87 9.21
C GLU A 81 -7.50 -2.44 9.36
N LYS A 82 -8.34 -3.38 9.77
CA LYS A 82 -9.74 -3.12 10.15
C LYS A 82 -9.95 -3.60 11.58
N GLY A 83 -9.83 -2.69 12.52
CA GLY A 83 -10.12 -2.92 13.92
C GLY A 83 -11.11 -1.86 14.42
N ASP A 84 -10.81 -1.24 15.55
CA ASP A 84 -11.60 -0.12 16.08
C ASP A 84 -11.62 1.06 15.12
N ALA A 85 -10.56 1.19 14.32
CA ALA A 85 -10.47 2.15 13.24
C ALA A 85 -9.90 1.47 12.00
N LYS A 86 -10.24 1.99 10.82
CA LYS A 86 -9.61 1.57 9.57
C LYS A 86 -8.30 2.30 9.41
N VAL A 87 -7.23 1.57 9.09
CA VAL A 87 -5.88 2.14 8.92
C VAL A 87 -5.32 1.68 7.58
N LEU A 88 -4.97 2.63 6.74
CA LEU A 88 -4.24 2.36 5.50
C LEU A 88 -2.75 2.52 5.79
N HIS A 89 -1.98 1.44 5.68
CA HIS A 89 -0.54 1.52 5.85
C HIS A 89 0.16 1.86 4.55
N TYR A 90 -0.12 1.11 3.48
CA TYR A 90 0.58 1.34 2.23
C TYR A 90 -0.21 0.81 1.03
N VAL A 91 -0.15 1.53 -0.07
CA VAL A 91 -0.65 1.08 -1.37
C VAL A 91 0.45 1.30 -2.40
N PHE A 92 0.71 0.27 -3.21
CA PHE A 92 1.75 0.29 -4.23
C PHE A 92 1.21 -0.32 -5.52
N VAL A 93 1.53 0.33 -6.64
CA VAL A 93 1.30 -0.20 -7.99
C VAL A 93 2.59 -0.02 -8.77
N LYS A 94 3.02 -1.06 -9.48
CA LYS A 94 4.22 -0.99 -10.32
C LYS A 94 4.09 0.20 -11.29
N PRO A 95 5.18 0.99 -11.49
CA PRO A 95 5.10 2.21 -12.31
C PRO A 95 4.51 2.00 -13.71
N GLU A 96 4.82 0.87 -14.37
CA GLU A 96 4.33 0.56 -15.71
C GLU A 96 2.82 0.37 -15.77
N PHE A 97 2.20 0.07 -14.63
CA PHE A 97 0.77 -0.24 -14.53
C PHE A 97 -0.03 0.84 -13.81
N ARG A 98 0.58 2.00 -13.54
CA ARG A 98 -0.13 3.14 -12.96
C ARG A 98 -1.03 3.79 -14.01
N ASN A 99 -2.06 4.52 -13.53
CA ASN A 99 -3.07 5.17 -14.36
C ASN A 99 -4.08 4.23 -15.02
N PHE A 100 -4.12 2.96 -14.61
CA PHE A 100 -5.14 1.99 -15.04
C PHE A 100 -6.21 1.74 -13.96
N GLY A 101 -6.17 2.50 -12.86
CA GLY A 101 -7.15 2.39 -11.79
C GLY A 101 -6.90 1.25 -10.81
N ILE A 102 -5.74 0.60 -10.85
CA ILE A 102 -5.43 -0.54 -9.98
C ILE A 102 -5.38 -0.14 -8.51
N GLY A 103 -4.69 0.97 -8.19
CA GLY A 103 -4.62 1.48 -6.82
C GLY A 103 -5.99 1.81 -6.25
N LYS A 104 -6.85 2.42 -7.06
CA LYS A 104 -8.22 2.73 -6.67
C LYS A 104 -9.03 1.46 -6.38
N ARG A 105 -8.90 0.44 -7.22
CA ARG A 105 -9.59 -0.84 -7.02
C ARG A 105 -9.09 -1.56 -5.77
N LEU A 106 -7.78 -1.54 -5.52
CA LEU A 106 -7.21 -2.07 -4.27
C LEU A 106 -7.77 -1.33 -3.05
N TYR A 107 -7.80 0.00 -3.11
CA TYR A 107 -8.33 0.81 -2.02
C TYR A 107 -9.80 0.48 -1.74
N HIS A 108 -10.64 0.42 -2.77
CA HIS A 108 -12.07 0.10 -2.59
C HIS A 108 -12.26 -1.32 -2.06
N ALA A 109 -11.48 -2.29 -2.53
CA ALA A 109 -11.57 -3.66 -2.05
C ALA A 109 -11.18 -3.78 -0.56
N ALA A 110 -10.18 -3.00 -0.14
CA ALA A 110 -9.66 -3.03 1.22
C ALA A 110 -10.51 -2.21 2.19
N MET A 111 -10.81 -0.97 1.80
CA MET A 111 -11.35 0.04 2.73
C MET A 111 -12.84 0.28 2.55
N GLY A 112 -13.42 -0.11 1.43
CA GLY A 112 -14.82 0.18 1.12
C GLY A 112 -15.04 1.65 0.75
N ASP A 113 -16.30 2.01 0.55
CA ASP A 113 -16.69 3.37 0.18
C ASP A 113 -17.08 4.18 1.42
N ASN A 114 -16.87 5.49 1.36
CA ASN A 114 -17.37 6.49 2.33
C ASN A 114 -16.95 6.23 3.78
N SER A 115 -15.81 5.59 4.01
CA SER A 115 -15.36 5.30 5.36
C SER A 115 -14.28 6.27 5.81
N THR A 116 -14.35 6.64 7.09
CA THR A 116 -13.29 7.36 7.77
C THR A 116 -12.13 6.40 8.02
N ALA A 117 -10.92 6.84 7.70
CA ALA A 117 -9.73 6.03 7.88
C ALA A 117 -8.54 6.88 8.27
N PHE A 118 -7.55 6.23 8.87
CA PHE A 118 -6.24 6.83 9.11
C PHE A 118 -5.25 6.26 8.10
N PHE A 119 -4.19 7.03 7.79
CA PHE A 119 -3.06 6.49 7.03
C PHE A 119 -1.76 6.82 7.74
N THR A 120 -0.79 5.93 7.62
CA THR A 120 0.43 5.98 8.43
C THR A 120 1.66 6.43 7.66
N HIS A 121 1.67 6.27 6.34
CA HIS A 121 2.80 6.58 5.48
C HIS A 121 2.40 7.66 4.48
N TRP A 122 3.05 8.82 4.56
CA TRP A 122 2.77 9.92 3.64
C TRP A 122 3.66 9.80 2.41
N THR A 123 3.04 9.55 1.26
CA THR A 123 3.70 9.45 -0.03
C THR A 123 3.03 10.38 -1.03
N TYR A 124 3.68 10.63 -2.17
CA TYR A 124 3.09 11.47 -3.21
C TYR A 124 1.74 10.94 -3.73
N PRO A 125 1.56 9.63 -3.95
CA PRO A 125 0.23 9.10 -4.28
C PRO A 125 -0.84 9.38 -3.22
N VAL A 126 -0.46 9.40 -1.95
CA VAL A 126 -1.38 9.72 -0.85
C VAL A 126 -1.81 11.18 -0.89
N ASP A 127 -0.94 12.10 -1.30
CA ASP A 127 -1.33 13.49 -1.50
C ASP A 127 -2.53 13.60 -2.45
N THR A 128 -2.53 12.79 -3.50
CA THR A 128 -3.65 12.73 -4.46
C THR A 128 -4.87 12.04 -3.87
N LEU A 129 -4.67 10.95 -3.11
CA LEU A 129 -5.75 10.22 -2.45
C LEU A 129 -6.45 11.08 -1.40
N GLU A 130 -5.69 11.86 -0.63
CA GLU A 130 -6.25 12.74 0.41
C GLU A 130 -7.24 13.74 -0.18
N VAL A 131 -6.98 14.26 -1.36
CA VAL A 131 -7.90 15.14 -2.08
C VAL A 131 -9.17 14.41 -2.52
N LYS A 132 -9.03 13.14 -2.94
CA LYS A 132 -10.15 12.32 -3.43
C LYS A 132 -10.94 11.62 -2.33
N VAL A 133 -10.32 11.43 -1.16
CA VAL A 133 -10.92 10.73 -0.01
C VAL A 133 -10.84 11.66 1.20
N PRO A 134 -11.82 12.57 1.35
CA PRO A 134 -11.73 13.64 2.35
C PRO A 134 -11.76 13.17 3.81
N ASN A 135 -12.11 11.91 4.05
CA ASN A 135 -12.18 11.33 5.39
C ASN A 135 -10.90 10.59 5.80
N LEU A 136 -9.83 10.76 5.05
CA LEU A 136 -8.54 10.13 5.32
C LEU A 136 -7.67 11.07 6.15
N THR A 137 -7.21 10.60 7.31
CA THR A 137 -6.44 11.41 8.27
C THR A 137 -5.06 10.80 8.48
N TYR A 138 -4.02 11.62 8.38
CA TYR A 138 -2.65 11.17 8.65
C TYR A 138 -2.42 10.99 10.15
N ASP A 139 -2.00 9.78 10.51
CA ASP A 139 -1.64 9.44 11.88
C ASP A 139 -0.43 8.49 11.86
N PRO A 140 0.80 9.03 11.89
CA PRO A 140 2.01 8.21 11.84
C PRO A 140 2.24 7.36 13.08
N TYR A 141 1.53 7.63 14.16
CA TYR A 141 1.69 6.88 15.41
C TYR A 141 0.99 5.53 15.40
N ARG A 142 0.22 5.24 14.37
CA ARG A 142 -0.45 3.94 14.22
C ARG A 142 0.43 2.88 13.55
N ILE A 143 1.67 3.20 13.24
CA ILE A 143 2.63 2.21 12.74
C ILE A 143 3.22 1.35 13.85
#